data_cd356d33066fcf2f612767b566640d6e
#
_entry.id   cd356d33066fcf2f612767b566640d6e
#
_cell.length_a   1.000
_cell.length_b   1.000
_cell.length_c   1.000
_cell.angle_alpha   90.00
_cell.angle_beta   90.00
_cell.angle_gamma   90.00
#
_symmetry.space_group_name_H-M   'P 1'
#
loop_
_entity.id
_entity.type
_entity.pdbx_description
1 polymer ?
#
loop_
_entity_poly.entity_id
_entity_poly.type
_entity_poly.pdbx_seq_one_letter_code
_entity_poly.pdbx_strand_id
1 'polypeptide(L)'
;MYSDYIDYGEVIILNTIKIDSKQAKMIAHRGLSGLERENTCPAFVAAGNRSYFGIETDVHITKDGKFVIIHDETTDRVSLGQSSINVEENDYAAVSGLVLPDLDQTTNRQDIRIPLLADYINICKKYDKVCVLELKNAFPEECIKKIIQEIQSLGYIENIIFISFHFGNCVNLRKYLPNNDIQLLTGDEVTSEMIDTLVQNKLNLDIYYKRLSKENVNQLHSRGIKVNCWTCDDKADADELIEMGVDFITTNILE
;
A
#
# COMPACT_ATOMS: atom_id res chain seq x y z
N MET A 1 -9.29 -28.87 50.64
CA MET A 1 -8.58 -27.69 50.15
C MET A 1 -8.31 -27.89 48.69
N TYR A 2 -9.24 -27.39 47.83
CA TYR A 2 -9.06 -27.36 46.40
C TYR A 2 -8.41 -26.03 46.05
N SER A 3 -7.20 -26.07 45.54
CA SER A 3 -6.52 -24.87 45.01
C SER A 3 -7.07 -24.70 43.58
N ASP A 4 -7.92 -23.70 43.40
CA ASP A 4 -8.34 -23.21 42.08
C ASP A 4 -7.13 -22.61 41.39
N TYR A 5 -6.45 -23.38 40.55
CA TYR A 5 -5.57 -22.87 39.54
C TYR A 5 -6.42 -22.23 38.44
N ILE A 6 -6.54 -20.93 38.45
CA ILE A 6 -7.01 -20.16 37.31
C ILE A 6 -5.83 -20.16 36.34
N ASP A 7 -5.92 -21.00 35.31
CA ASP A 7 -5.02 -20.97 34.16
C ASP A 7 -5.33 -19.67 33.40
N TYR A 8 -4.56 -18.64 33.60
CA TYR A 8 -4.51 -17.46 32.73
C TYR A 8 -3.78 -17.91 31.46
N GLY A 9 -4.52 -18.47 30.50
CA GLY A 9 -4.00 -18.79 29.19
C GLY A 9 -3.11 -17.64 28.70
N GLU A 10 -1.95 -17.96 28.13
CA GLU A 10 -1.01 -16.97 27.61
C GLU A 10 -1.80 -16.01 26.69
N VAL A 11 -1.90 -14.76 27.09
CA VAL A 11 -2.46 -13.71 26.24
C VAL A 11 -1.44 -13.47 25.15
N ILE A 12 -1.68 -14.03 23.97
CA ILE A 12 -0.86 -13.74 22.78
C ILE A 12 -1.13 -12.29 22.40
N ILE A 13 -0.22 -11.41 22.73
CA ILE A 13 -0.27 -10.02 22.28
C ILE A 13 0.27 -9.99 20.85
N LEU A 14 -0.64 -9.85 19.90
CA LEU A 14 -0.27 -9.60 18.51
C LEU A 14 0.31 -8.18 18.38
N ASN A 15 1.52 -8.06 17.90
CA ASN A 15 2.19 -6.78 17.71
C ASN A 15 3.10 -6.82 16.49
N THR A 16 3.52 -5.64 16.03
CA THR A 16 4.53 -5.48 14.98
C THR A 16 5.88 -6.04 15.40
N ILE A 17 6.68 -6.45 14.44
CA ILE A 17 8.07 -6.87 14.61
C ILE A 17 8.96 -5.65 14.49
N LYS A 18 9.64 -5.27 15.57
CA LYS A 18 10.52 -4.09 15.58
C LYS A 18 11.85 -4.38 14.90
N ILE A 19 12.26 -3.44 14.05
CA ILE A 19 13.56 -3.45 13.38
C ILE A 19 14.25 -2.08 13.54
N ASP A 20 15.56 -2.03 13.38
CA ASP A 20 16.31 -0.78 13.22
C ASP A 20 16.39 -0.43 11.75
N SER A 21 15.41 0.33 11.26
CA SER A 21 15.29 0.69 9.84
C SER A 21 16.36 1.68 9.36
N LYS A 22 17.17 2.26 10.27
CA LYS A 22 18.21 3.25 9.94
C LYS A 22 17.64 4.38 9.05
N GLN A 23 18.12 4.48 7.80
CA GLN A 23 17.64 5.47 6.82
C GLN A 23 16.43 5.00 6.01
N ALA A 24 16.12 3.69 5.98
CA ALA A 24 15.00 3.16 5.23
C ALA A 24 13.67 3.57 5.88
N LYS A 25 12.70 3.93 5.06
CA LYS A 25 11.36 4.34 5.51
C LYS A 25 10.41 3.17 5.41
N MET A 26 9.81 2.77 6.53
CA MET A 26 8.88 1.65 6.55
C MET A 26 7.49 2.08 6.08
N ILE A 27 6.89 1.31 5.17
CA ILE A 27 5.56 1.54 4.62
C ILE A 27 4.67 0.34 4.99
N ALA A 28 3.51 0.62 5.59
CA ALA A 28 2.53 -0.40 5.94
C ALA A 28 1.74 -0.83 4.70
N HIS A 29 1.93 -2.07 4.23
CA HIS A 29 1.30 -2.65 3.04
C HIS A 29 -0.18 -2.91 3.25
N ARG A 30 -1.04 -2.23 2.48
CA ARG A 30 -2.50 -2.26 2.60
C ARG A 30 -2.98 -1.92 4.01
N GLY A 31 -2.33 -0.94 4.64
CA GLY A 31 -2.40 -0.72 6.07
C GLY A 31 -1.55 -1.70 6.87
N LEU A 32 -1.81 -1.86 8.16
CA LEU A 32 -1.14 -2.87 8.99
C LEU A 32 -1.78 -4.25 8.79
N SER A 33 -1.63 -4.81 7.59
CA SER A 33 -2.34 -6.02 7.14
C SER A 33 -1.89 -7.30 7.85
N GLY A 34 -0.75 -7.29 8.53
CA GLY A 34 -0.34 -8.40 9.38
C GLY A 34 -1.13 -8.51 10.70
N LEU A 35 -1.87 -7.47 11.11
CA LEU A 35 -2.65 -7.43 12.35
C LEU A 35 -4.12 -7.07 12.16
N GLU A 36 -4.49 -6.51 11.01
CA GLU A 36 -5.85 -6.08 10.67
C GLU A 36 -6.19 -6.53 9.24
N ARG A 37 -7.46 -6.58 8.91
CA ARG A 37 -7.88 -6.91 7.54
C ARG A 37 -7.34 -5.87 6.56
N GLU A 38 -6.62 -6.31 5.53
CA GLU A 38 -6.02 -5.48 4.49
C GLU A 38 -6.98 -4.48 3.86
N ASN A 39 -6.48 -3.30 3.47
CA ASN A 39 -7.23 -2.29 2.72
C ASN A 39 -8.53 -1.85 3.41
N THR A 40 -8.51 -1.73 4.73
CA THR A 40 -9.66 -1.29 5.55
C THR A 40 -9.30 -0.12 6.44
N CYS A 41 -10.31 0.65 6.85
CA CYS A 41 -10.09 1.75 7.80
C CYS A 41 -9.41 1.30 9.10
N PRO A 42 -9.77 0.16 9.73
CA PRO A 42 -9.04 -0.36 10.88
C PRO A 42 -7.54 -0.58 10.62
N ALA A 43 -7.16 -1.18 9.47
CA ALA A 43 -5.76 -1.40 9.11
C ALA A 43 -4.99 -0.08 8.94
N PHE A 44 -5.63 0.93 8.35
CA PHE A 44 -5.02 2.26 8.20
C PHE A 44 -4.86 2.98 9.53
N VAL A 45 -5.85 2.92 10.42
CA VAL A 45 -5.76 3.48 11.78
C VAL A 45 -4.69 2.76 12.60
N ALA A 46 -4.60 1.43 12.49
CA ALA A 46 -3.58 0.65 13.17
C ALA A 46 -2.16 1.04 12.71
N ALA A 47 -1.95 1.23 11.41
CA ALA A 47 -0.69 1.73 10.86
C ALA A 47 -0.42 3.19 11.26
N GLY A 48 -1.46 4.04 11.25
CA GLY A 48 -1.38 5.44 11.61
C GLY A 48 -0.86 5.67 13.02
N ASN A 49 -1.25 4.82 13.98
CA ASN A 49 -0.84 4.88 15.38
C ASN A 49 0.57 4.32 15.64
N ARG A 50 1.31 3.92 14.61
CA ARG A 50 2.65 3.34 14.72
C ARG A 50 3.69 4.20 14.00
N SER A 51 4.96 3.76 14.05
CA SER A 51 6.09 4.54 13.53
C SER A 51 6.27 4.49 12.00
N TYR A 52 5.37 3.83 11.26
CA TYR A 52 5.44 3.81 9.80
C TYR A 52 5.54 5.21 9.22
N PHE A 53 6.39 5.38 8.22
CA PHE A 53 6.50 6.60 7.42
C PHE A 53 5.26 6.83 6.57
N GLY A 54 4.76 5.77 5.95
CA GLY A 54 3.62 5.82 5.05
C GLY A 54 2.72 4.59 5.16
N ILE A 55 1.58 4.69 4.52
CA ILE A 55 0.59 3.62 4.41
C ILE A 55 0.35 3.39 2.92
N GLU A 56 0.50 2.16 2.49
CA GLU A 56 0.23 1.78 1.11
C GLU A 56 -1.19 1.23 1.00
N THR A 57 -1.80 1.43 -0.18
CA THR A 57 -3.12 0.92 -0.53
C THR A 57 -3.36 0.89 -2.03
N ASP A 58 -4.40 0.16 -2.44
CA ASP A 58 -4.77 -0.11 -3.83
C ASP A 58 -6.09 0.57 -4.19
N VAL A 59 -6.14 1.31 -5.31
CA VAL A 59 -7.37 1.98 -5.77
C VAL A 59 -7.90 1.38 -7.07
N HIS A 60 -9.21 1.15 -7.08
CA HIS A 60 -10.04 0.85 -8.25
C HIS A 60 -11.13 1.92 -8.43
N ILE A 61 -11.78 1.93 -9.60
CA ILE A 61 -12.92 2.79 -9.89
C ILE A 61 -14.17 1.95 -10.10
N THR A 62 -15.28 2.26 -9.43
CA THR A 62 -16.57 1.61 -9.67
C THR A 62 -17.23 2.11 -10.94
N LYS A 63 -18.22 1.38 -11.43
CA LYS A 63 -18.99 1.74 -12.63
C LYS A 63 -19.62 3.14 -12.56
N ASP A 64 -20.09 3.54 -11.35
CA ASP A 64 -20.63 4.89 -11.10
C ASP A 64 -19.55 5.93 -10.75
N GLY A 65 -18.27 5.58 -10.93
CA GLY A 65 -17.13 6.50 -10.86
C GLY A 65 -16.64 6.84 -9.46
N LYS A 66 -16.89 5.98 -8.45
CA LYS A 66 -16.32 6.11 -7.12
C LYS A 66 -14.98 5.44 -7.05
N PHE A 67 -14.01 6.07 -6.36
CA PHE A 67 -12.72 5.47 -6.08
C PHE A 67 -12.79 4.69 -4.77
N VAL A 68 -12.52 3.39 -4.86
CA VAL A 68 -12.64 2.43 -3.76
C VAL A 68 -11.32 1.73 -3.52
N ILE A 69 -11.11 1.31 -2.29
CA ILE A 69 -9.86 0.72 -1.83
C ILE A 69 -10.02 -0.80 -1.74
N ILE A 70 -9.39 -1.49 -2.67
CA ILE A 70 -9.34 -2.95 -2.73
C ILE A 70 -8.21 -3.36 -3.67
N HIS A 71 -7.53 -4.48 -3.39
CA HIS A 71 -6.42 -4.95 -4.23
C HIS A 71 -6.90 -5.65 -5.51
N ASP A 72 -7.85 -6.59 -5.38
CA ASP A 72 -8.29 -7.43 -6.48
C ASP A 72 -9.45 -6.76 -7.25
N GLU A 73 -9.61 -7.14 -8.51
CA GLU A 73 -10.75 -6.68 -9.34
C GLU A 73 -12.10 -7.15 -8.79
N THR A 74 -12.10 -8.24 -7.99
CA THR A 74 -13.31 -8.83 -7.41
C THR A 74 -13.20 -8.96 -5.89
N THR A 75 -14.35 -9.10 -5.25
CA THR A 75 -14.43 -9.27 -3.79
C THR A 75 -14.19 -10.69 -3.30
N ASP A 76 -13.94 -11.67 -4.18
CA ASP A 76 -13.85 -13.11 -3.84
C ASP A 76 -12.87 -13.40 -2.71
N ARG A 77 -11.61 -13.00 -2.87
CA ARG A 77 -10.55 -13.32 -1.89
C ARG A 77 -10.81 -12.64 -0.56
N VAL A 78 -11.14 -11.34 -0.59
CA VAL A 78 -11.33 -10.56 0.63
C VAL A 78 -12.61 -10.94 1.39
N SER A 79 -13.61 -11.54 0.69
CA SER A 79 -14.84 -12.07 1.30
C SER A 79 -14.75 -13.56 1.64
N LEU A 80 -13.61 -14.23 1.42
CA LEU A 80 -13.43 -15.67 1.57
C LEU A 80 -14.44 -16.48 0.74
N GLY A 81 -14.74 -16.02 -0.49
CA GLY A 81 -15.68 -16.66 -1.40
C GLY A 81 -17.17 -16.43 -1.08
N GLN A 82 -17.49 -15.59 -0.08
CA GLN A 82 -18.89 -15.31 0.27
C GLN A 82 -19.55 -14.32 -0.71
N SER A 83 -18.78 -13.59 -1.47
CA SER A 83 -19.23 -12.59 -2.45
C SER A 83 -18.24 -12.53 -3.61
N SER A 84 -18.76 -12.48 -4.85
CA SER A 84 -17.96 -12.32 -6.07
C SER A 84 -18.51 -11.15 -6.87
N ILE A 85 -18.14 -9.92 -6.46
CA ILE A 85 -18.55 -8.68 -7.11
C ILE A 85 -17.34 -8.14 -7.87
N ASN A 86 -17.44 -7.99 -9.20
CA ASN A 86 -16.45 -7.22 -9.97
C ASN A 86 -16.66 -5.73 -9.65
N VAL A 87 -15.64 -5.11 -9.09
CA VAL A 87 -15.70 -3.74 -8.55
C VAL A 87 -15.95 -2.72 -9.66
N GLU A 88 -15.29 -2.87 -10.80
CA GLU A 88 -15.35 -1.91 -11.91
C GLU A 88 -16.61 -2.05 -12.76
N GLU A 89 -17.28 -3.21 -12.69
CA GLU A 89 -18.53 -3.48 -13.41
C GLU A 89 -19.79 -3.13 -12.61
N ASN A 90 -19.65 -2.81 -11.31
CA ASN A 90 -20.76 -2.55 -10.41
C ASN A 90 -20.68 -1.15 -9.79
N ASP A 91 -21.84 -0.61 -9.39
CA ASP A 91 -21.93 0.65 -8.67
C ASP A 91 -21.42 0.47 -7.22
N TYR A 92 -20.91 1.54 -6.62
CA TYR A 92 -20.39 1.53 -5.25
C TYR A 92 -21.37 0.94 -4.23
N ALA A 93 -22.68 1.15 -4.42
CA ALA A 93 -23.70 0.59 -3.56
C ALA A 93 -23.64 -0.94 -3.43
N ALA A 94 -23.16 -1.64 -4.46
CA ALA A 94 -23.02 -3.09 -4.43
C ALA A 94 -21.89 -3.57 -3.48
N VAL A 95 -20.81 -2.82 -3.38
CA VAL A 95 -19.62 -3.19 -2.57
C VAL A 95 -19.61 -2.56 -1.19
N SER A 96 -20.21 -1.37 -1.00
CA SER A 96 -20.18 -0.62 0.26
C SER A 96 -20.90 -1.32 1.42
N GLY A 97 -21.91 -2.12 1.11
CA GLY A 97 -22.68 -2.90 2.09
C GLY A 97 -21.97 -4.16 2.58
N LEU A 98 -20.93 -4.62 1.89
CA LEU A 98 -20.25 -5.87 2.21
C LEU A 98 -19.42 -5.72 3.49
N VAL A 99 -19.70 -6.58 4.48
CA VAL A 99 -18.85 -6.75 5.66
C VAL A 99 -17.83 -7.82 5.33
N LEU A 100 -16.56 -7.48 5.41
CA LEU A 100 -15.47 -8.43 5.14
C LEU A 100 -15.18 -9.25 6.40
N PRO A 101 -14.81 -10.53 6.25
CA PRO A 101 -14.33 -11.33 7.38
C PRO A 101 -13.04 -10.74 7.97
N ASP A 102 -12.94 -10.73 9.29
CA ASP A 102 -11.73 -10.40 10.02
C ASP A 102 -10.64 -11.49 9.83
N LEU A 103 -9.46 -11.33 10.40
CA LEU A 103 -8.38 -12.31 10.33
C LEU A 103 -8.76 -13.65 10.98
N ASP A 104 -9.67 -13.65 11.96
CA ASP A 104 -10.25 -14.86 12.57
C ASP A 104 -11.37 -15.50 11.72
N GLN A 105 -11.61 -14.99 10.49
CA GLN A 105 -12.62 -15.40 9.53
C GLN A 105 -14.08 -15.14 9.97
N THR A 106 -14.30 -14.37 11.04
CA THR A 106 -15.65 -13.96 11.44
C THR A 106 -16.04 -12.63 10.83
N THR A 107 -17.36 -12.36 10.78
CA THR A 107 -17.95 -11.08 10.33
C THR A 107 -18.56 -10.29 11.50
N ASN A 108 -18.02 -10.47 12.71
CA ASN A 108 -18.53 -9.83 13.91
C ASN A 108 -18.25 -8.33 13.95
N ARG A 109 -17.19 -7.88 13.24
CA ARG A 109 -16.79 -6.48 13.15
C ARG A 109 -17.45 -5.81 11.96
N GLN A 110 -18.43 -4.95 12.23
CA GLN A 110 -19.20 -4.23 11.20
C GLN A 110 -18.43 -3.07 10.56
N ASP A 111 -17.28 -2.70 11.10
CA ASP A 111 -16.36 -1.66 10.62
C ASP A 111 -15.39 -2.15 9.53
N ILE A 112 -15.28 -3.47 9.33
CA ILE A 112 -14.43 -4.06 8.29
C ILE A 112 -15.17 -4.06 6.96
N ARG A 113 -14.95 -3.01 6.17
CA ARG A 113 -15.61 -2.77 4.87
C ARG A 113 -14.62 -2.24 3.86
N ILE A 114 -15.00 -2.27 2.58
CA ILE A 114 -14.27 -1.63 1.48
C ILE A 114 -14.45 -0.12 1.60
N PRO A 115 -13.37 0.66 1.89
CA PRO A 115 -13.45 2.10 2.07
C PRO A 115 -13.41 2.85 0.73
N LEU A 116 -13.80 4.11 0.77
CA LEU A 116 -13.52 5.07 -0.30
C LEU A 116 -12.07 5.59 -0.21
N LEU A 117 -11.54 6.05 -1.34
CA LEU A 117 -10.27 6.76 -1.39
C LEU A 117 -10.21 7.91 -0.38
N ALA A 118 -11.29 8.67 -0.26
CA ALA A 118 -11.38 9.79 0.69
C ALA A 118 -11.23 9.36 2.16
N ASP A 119 -11.73 8.18 2.54
CA ASP A 119 -11.57 7.64 3.91
C ASP A 119 -10.11 7.37 4.21
N TYR A 120 -9.40 6.69 3.29
CA TYR A 120 -7.98 6.43 3.41
C TYR A 120 -7.15 7.71 3.50
N ILE A 121 -7.35 8.68 2.59
CA ILE A 121 -6.63 9.96 2.59
C ILE A 121 -6.85 10.72 3.91
N ASN A 122 -8.10 10.78 4.40
CA ASN A 122 -8.42 11.46 5.66
C ASN A 122 -7.76 10.77 6.87
N ILE A 123 -7.66 9.46 6.88
CA ILE A 123 -6.94 8.73 7.93
C ILE A 123 -5.45 9.06 7.87
N CYS A 124 -4.82 8.95 6.71
CA CYS A 124 -3.41 9.29 6.55
C CYS A 124 -3.13 10.74 7.00
N LYS A 125 -3.97 11.69 6.57
CA LYS A 125 -3.88 13.10 6.97
C LYS A 125 -4.00 13.29 8.48
N LYS A 126 -4.91 12.57 9.13
CA LYS A 126 -5.11 12.65 10.59
C LYS A 126 -3.88 12.19 11.37
N TYR A 127 -3.17 11.18 10.87
CA TYR A 127 -2.01 10.59 11.54
C TYR A 127 -0.67 11.08 10.96
N ASP A 128 -0.69 12.08 10.06
CA ASP A 128 0.50 12.65 9.39
C ASP A 128 1.34 11.58 8.69
N LYS A 129 0.67 10.68 7.95
CA LYS A 129 1.30 9.60 7.19
C LYS A 129 1.31 9.89 5.70
N VAL A 130 2.43 9.61 5.04
CA VAL A 130 2.48 9.64 3.58
C VAL A 130 1.55 8.57 3.03
N CYS A 131 0.74 8.93 2.04
CA CYS A 131 -0.06 7.98 1.28
C CYS A 131 0.80 7.37 0.18
N VAL A 132 0.86 6.04 0.10
CA VAL A 132 1.43 5.33 -1.03
C VAL A 132 0.27 4.67 -1.78
N LEU A 133 -0.10 5.24 -2.94
CA LEU A 133 -1.34 4.90 -3.63
C LEU A 133 -1.06 4.16 -4.93
N GLU A 134 -1.41 2.87 -4.97
CA GLU A 134 -1.34 2.07 -6.19
C GLU A 134 -2.55 2.28 -7.09
N LEU A 135 -2.32 2.70 -8.34
CA LEU A 135 -3.31 2.66 -9.40
C LEU A 135 -3.28 1.27 -10.04
N LYS A 136 -4.26 0.41 -9.72
CA LYS A 136 -4.24 -1.03 -10.06
C LYS A 136 -4.33 -1.32 -11.55
N ASN A 137 -5.29 -0.72 -12.23
CA ASN A 137 -5.53 -0.99 -13.66
C ASN A 137 -4.94 0.12 -14.54
N ALA A 138 -4.91 -0.10 -15.85
CA ALA A 138 -4.61 0.94 -16.83
C ALA A 138 -5.74 1.98 -16.84
N PHE A 139 -5.64 2.99 -15.97
CA PHE A 139 -6.66 4.04 -15.90
C PHE A 139 -6.65 4.93 -17.14
N PRO A 140 -7.83 5.24 -17.71
CA PRO A 140 -7.94 6.32 -18.65
C PRO A 140 -7.43 7.65 -18.06
N GLU A 141 -6.81 8.49 -18.88
CA GLU A 141 -6.23 9.77 -18.43
C GLU A 141 -7.25 10.63 -17.66
N GLU A 142 -8.52 10.62 -18.07
CA GLU A 142 -9.59 11.37 -17.39
C GLU A 142 -9.89 10.84 -15.98
N CYS A 143 -9.72 9.52 -15.74
CA CYS A 143 -9.86 8.96 -14.41
C CYS A 143 -8.70 9.38 -13.51
N ILE A 144 -7.46 9.41 -14.04
CA ILE A 144 -6.29 9.92 -13.32
C ILE A 144 -6.49 11.37 -12.90
N LYS A 145 -7.03 12.22 -13.78
CA LYS A 145 -7.38 13.62 -13.44
C LYS A 145 -8.39 13.69 -12.30
N LYS A 146 -9.42 12.85 -12.32
CA LYS A 146 -10.43 12.81 -11.25
C LYS A 146 -9.84 12.37 -9.91
N ILE A 147 -8.95 11.35 -9.90
CA ILE A 147 -8.23 10.94 -8.68
C ILE A 147 -7.43 12.13 -8.12
N ILE A 148 -6.65 12.80 -8.97
CA ILE A 148 -5.85 13.96 -8.58
C ILE A 148 -6.76 15.07 -8.01
N GLN A 149 -7.87 15.39 -8.67
CA GLN A 149 -8.82 16.41 -8.23
C GLN A 149 -9.45 16.06 -6.88
N GLU A 150 -9.85 14.80 -6.66
CA GLU A 150 -10.38 14.34 -5.38
C GLU A 150 -9.36 14.53 -4.26
N ILE A 151 -8.11 14.08 -4.45
CA ILE A 151 -7.04 14.22 -3.45
C ILE A 151 -6.71 15.70 -3.21
N GLN A 152 -6.67 16.54 -4.26
CA GLN A 152 -6.47 17.98 -4.13
C GLN A 152 -7.58 18.65 -3.32
N SER A 153 -8.85 18.25 -3.51
CA SER A 153 -9.98 18.76 -2.74
C SER A 153 -9.88 18.45 -1.25
N LEU A 154 -9.21 17.34 -0.90
CA LEU A 154 -8.92 16.97 0.48
C LEU A 154 -7.68 17.69 1.04
N GLY A 155 -6.94 18.43 0.21
CA GLY A 155 -5.75 19.22 0.61
C GLY A 155 -4.59 18.32 1.07
N TYR A 156 -4.31 17.19 0.38
CA TYR A 156 -3.24 16.27 0.78
C TYR A 156 -2.37 15.77 -0.39
N ILE A 157 -2.46 16.36 -1.57
CA ILE A 157 -1.78 15.91 -2.78
C ILE A 157 -0.25 15.87 -2.66
N GLU A 158 0.34 16.79 -1.89
CA GLU A 158 1.79 16.88 -1.69
C GLU A 158 2.35 15.72 -0.83
N ASN A 159 1.48 15.00 -0.13
CA ASN A 159 1.84 13.87 0.73
C ASN A 159 1.53 12.51 0.08
N ILE A 160 1.40 12.46 -1.24
CA ILE A 160 1.11 11.24 -1.99
C ILE A 160 2.35 10.79 -2.77
N ILE A 161 2.73 9.53 -2.57
CA ILE A 161 3.56 8.75 -3.48
C ILE A 161 2.61 7.92 -4.33
N PHE A 162 2.67 8.06 -5.65
CA PHE A 162 1.88 7.23 -6.57
C PHE A 162 2.71 6.06 -7.06
N ILE A 163 2.12 4.88 -7.11
CA ILE A 163 2.75 3.67 -7.63
C ILE A 163 1.83 2.98 -8.63
N SER A 164 2.38 2.31 -9.63
CA SER A 164 1.60 1.49 -10.57
C SER A 164 2.48 0.53 -11.38
N PHE A 165 1.98 -0.68 -11.65
CA PHE A 165 2.56 -1.58 -12.66
C PHE A 165 2.35 -1.09 -14.09
N HIS A 166 1.37 -0.21 -14.32
CA HIS A 166 1.08 0.35 -15.63
C HIS A 166 1.91 1.61 -15.89
N PHE A 167 2.93 1.48 -16.71
CA PHE A 167 3.81 2.61 -17.09
C PHE A 167 3.03 3.82 -17.61
N GLY A 168 1.93 3.58 -18.38
CA GLY A 168 1.05 4.65 -18.86
C GLY A 168 0.42 5.48 -17.73
N ASN A 169 0.08 4.87 -16.59
CA ASN A 169 -0.39 5.59 -15.40
C ASN A 169 0.69 6.52 -14.86
N CYS A 170 1.93 6.01 -14.73
CA CYS A 170 3.06 6.78 -14.22
C CYS A 170 3.36 8.01 -15.11
N VAL A 171 3.33 7.83 -16.44
CA VAL A 171 3.53 8.92 -17.41
C VAL A 171 2.41 9.96 -17.32
N ASN A 172 1.15 9.52 -17.24
CA ASN A 172 0.01 10.42 -17.11
C ASN A 172 0.02 11.16 -15.77
N LEU A 173 0.36 10.50 -14.66
CA LEU A 173 0.54 11.15 -13.37
C LEU A 173 1.64 12.21 -13.43
N ARG A 174 2.81 11.90 -14.01
CA ARG A 174 3.93 12.85 -14.15
C ARG A 174 3.58 14.09 -14.95
N LYS A 175 2.70 13.96 -15.95
CA LYS A 175 2.20 15.09 -16.75
C LYS A 175 1.45 16.12 -15.90
N TYR A 176 0.68 15.69 -14.90
CA TYR A 176 -0.13 16.55 -14.04
C TYR A 176 0.52 16.87 -12.69
N LEU A 177 1.44 16.05 -12.24
CA LEU A 177 2.10 16.14 -10.94
C LEU A 177 3.63 16.12 -11.13
N PRO A 178 4.22 17.24 -11.59
CA PRO A 178 5.64 17.28 -11.94
C PRO A 178 6.59 17.05 -10.76
N ASN A 179 6.15 17.31 -9.53
CA ASN A 179 6.99 17.28 -8.33
C ASN A 179 6.69 16.10 -7.37
N ASN A 180 5.57 15.39 -7.54
CA ASN A 180 5.25 14.26 -6.69
C ASN A 180 6.22 13.10 -6.91
N ASP A 181 6.42 12.27 -5.90
CA ASP A 181 7.09 10.98 -6.04
C ASP A 181 6.15 10.03 -6.78
N ILE A 182 6.60 9.52 -7.93
CA ILE A 182 5.86 8.56 -8.75
C ILE A 182 6.82 7.42 -9.05
N GLN A 183 6.42 6.21 -8.72
CA GLN A 183 7.27 5.02 -8.78
C GLN A 183 6.65 4.00 -9.74
N LEU A 184 7.46 3.45 -10.63
CA LEU A 184 7.07 2.31 -11.45
C LEU A 184 7.18 1.04 -10.63
N LEU A 185 6.07 0.31 -10.47
CA LEU A 185 6.03 -1.02 -9.87
C LEU A 185 6.50 -2.07 -10.88
N THR A 186 7.36 -2.99 -10.43
CA THR A 186 7.77 -4.12 -11.27
C THR A 186 8.24 -5.32 -10.44
N GLY A 187 8.11 -6.52 -11.03
CA GLY A 187 8.74 -7.75 -10.54
C GLY A 187 9.93 -8.20 -11.40
N ASP A 188 10.29 -7.43 -12.42
CA ASP A 188 11.34 -7.77 -13.38
C ASP A 188 12.74 -7.45 -12.84
N GLU A 189 13.77 -7.94 -13.55
CA GLU A 189 15.17 -7.63 -13.25
C GLU A 189 15.49 -6.16 -13.57
N VAL A 190 16.38 -5.56 -12.77
CA VAL A 190 16.88 -4.20 -13.03
C VAL A 190 17.81 -4.23 -14.22
N THR A 191 17.43 -3.59 -15.32
CA THR A 191 18.23 -3.47 -16.55
C THR A 191 18.62 -2.03 -16.82
N SER A 192 19.68 -1.84 -17.64
CA SER A 192 20.08 -0.48 -18.07
C SER A 192 18.95 0.25 -18.82
N GLU A 193 18.17 -0.48 -19.63
CA GLU A 193 17.03 0.07 -20.35
C GLU A 193 15.92 0.54 -19.39
N MET A 194 15.63 -0.22 -18.34
CA MET A 194 14.71 0.20 -17.27
C MET A 194 15.21 1.47 -16.59
N ILE A 195 16.48 1.52 -16.18
CA ILE A 195 17.09 2.70 -15.55
C ILE A 195 16.96 3.94 -16.46
N ASP A 196 17.30 3.81 -17.74
CA ASP A 196 17.17 4.92 -18.69
C ASP A 196 15.73 5.37 -18.87
N THR A 197 14.77 4.45 -18.90
CA THR A 197 13.34 4.74 -18.96
C THR A 197 12.87 5.52 -17.72
N LEU A 198 13.27 5.10 -16.52
CA LEU A 198 12.95 5.80 -15.27
C LEU A 198 13.50 7.23 -15.26
N VAL A 199 14.78 7.41 -15.64
CA VAL A 199 15.41 8.73 -15.71
C VAL A 199 14.70 9.65 -16.71
N GLN A 200 14.42 9.16 -17.93
CA GLN A 200 13.76 9.94 -18.99
C GLN A 200 12.38 10.44 -18.55
N ASN A 201 11.66 9.64 -17.77
CA ASN A 201 10.32 9.96 -17.32
C ASN A 201 10.27 10.54 -15.89
N LYS A 202 11.43 10.75 -15.25
CA LYS A 202 11.56 11.25 -13.86
C LYS A 202 10.76 10.39 -12.88
N LEU A 203 10.82 9.08 -13.02
CA LEU A 203 10.18 8.10 -12.16
C LEU A 203 11.20 7.49 -11.19
N ASN A 204 10.72 7.10 -10.03
CA ASN A 204 11.41 6.23 -9.10
C ASN A 204 11.00 4.78 -9.31
N LEU A 205 11.62 3.86 -8.59
CA LEU A 205 11.38 2.42 -8.72
C LEU A 205 10.73 1.87 -7.45
N ASP A 206 9.71 1.02 -7.63
CA ASP A 206 9.15 0.17 -6.59
C ASP A 206 9.18 -1.29 -7.09
N ILE A 207 10.00 -2.15 -6.47
CA ILE A 207 10.38 -3.43 -7.06
C ILE A 207 10.20 -4.60 -6.08
N TYR A 208 9.88 -5.79 -6.63
CA TYR A 208 9.94 -7.01 -5.84
C TYR A 208 11.32 -7.20 -5.21
N TYR A 209 11.41 -7.19 -3.88
CA TYR A 209 12.67 -7.05 -3.15
C TYR A 209 13.74 -8.11 -3.46
N LYS A 210 13.34 -9.34 -3.86
CA LYS A 210 14.28 -10.40 -4.25
C LYS A 210 15.02 -10.11 -5.58
N ARG A 211 14.66 -9.04 -6.30
CA ARG A 211 15.36 -8.57 -7.51
C ARG A 211 16.49 -7.58 -7.17
N LEU A 212 16.58 -7.16 -5.92
CA LEU A 212 17.58 -6.18 -5.50
C LEU A 212 18.92 -6.82 -5.16
N SER A 213 19.97 -6.10 -5.47
CA SER A 213 21.34 -6.32 -5.03
C SER A 213 21.97 -4.98 -4.68
N LYS A 214 23.02 -4.99 -3.86
CA LYS A 214 23.77 -3.77 -3.54
C LYS A 214 24.24 -3.01 -4.78
N GLU A 215 24.62 -3.75 -5.82
CA GLU A 215 25.11 -3.17 -7.07
C GLU A 215 24.00 -2.40 -7.79
N ASN A 216 22.82 -3.03 -8.00
CA ASN A 216 21.74 -2.36 -8.73
C ASN A 216 21.11 -1.22 -7.93
N VAL A 217 21.05 -1.28 -6.59
CA VAL A 217 20.65 -0.14 -5.75
C VAL A 217 21.62 1.03 -5.93
N ASN A 218 22.93 0.80 -5.91
CA ASN A 218 23.93 1.84 -6.16
C ASN A 218 23.82 2.43 -7.56
N GLN A 219 23.55 1.61 -8.59
CA GLN A 219 23.34 2.09 -9.96
C GLN A 219 22.12 3.00 -10.05
N LEU A 220 21.00 2.62 -9.45
CA LEU A 220 19.77 3.43 -9.40
C LEU A 220 20.02 4.77 -8.69
N HIS A 221 20.63 4.75 -7.52
CA HIS A 221 20.96 5.96 -6.76
C HIS A 221 21.93 6.90 -7.51
N SER A 222 22.92 6.34 -8.23
CA SER A 222 23.84 7.14 -9.05
C SER A 222 23.14 7.93 -10.17
N ARG A 223 21.93 7.48 -10.55
CA ARG A 223 21.07 8.13 -11.56
C ARG A 223 19.95 8.97 -10.92
N GLY A 224 19.95 9.13 -9.58
CA GLY A 224 18.98 9.92 -8.84
C GLY A 224 17.62 9.23 -8.66
N ILE A 225 17.55 7.92 -8.83
CA ILE A 225 16.33 7.11 -8.68
C ILE A 225 16.27 6.59 -7.25
N LYS A 226 15.17 6.84 -6.53
CA LYS A 226 14.89 6.20 -5.24
C LYS A 226 14.39 4.79 -5.46
N VAL A 227 14.66 3.93 -4.48
CA VAL A 227 14.29 2.50 -4.49
C VAL A 227 13.33 2.20 -3.36
N ASN A 228 12.11 1.86 -3.69
CA ASN A 228 11.14 1.21 -2.83
C ASN A 228 11.11 -0.28 -3.15
N CYS A 229 10.74 -1.12 -2.18
CA CYS A 229 10.62 -2.55 -2.43
C CYS A 229 9.48 -3.20 -1.62
N TRP A 230 8.91 -4.27 -2.17
CA TRP A 230 7.71 -4.98 -1.66
C TRP A 230 7.81 -6.50 -1.87
N THR A 231 7.07 -7.32 -1.13
CA THR A 231 6.61 -7.11 0.22
C THR A 231 7.56 -7.87 1.14
N CYS A 232 8.24 -7.19 2.03
CA CYS A 232 9.25 -7.81 2.88
C CYS A 232 8.74 -7.91 4.32
N ASP A 233 8.48 -9.13 4.79
CA ASP A 233 7.97 -9.42 6.14
C ASP A 233 8.98 -10.17 7.01
N ASP A 234 10.07 -10.66 6.41
CA ASP A 234 11.15 -11.32 7.14
C ASP A 234 12.17 -10.28 7.62
N LYS A 235 12.53 -10.39 8.91
CA LYS A 235 13.46 -9.44 9.53
C LYS A 235 14.87 -9.53 8.94
N ALA A 236 15.36 -10.72 8.62
CA ALA A 236 16.72 -10.89 8.09
C ALA A 236 16.79 -10.33 6.65
N ASP A 237 15.78 -10.58 5.82
CA ASP A 237 15.68 -9.97 4.49
C ASP A 237 15.63 -8.44 4.59
N ALA A 238 14.87 -7.89 5.55
CA ALA A 238 14.79 -6.44 5.74
C ALA A 238 16.12 -5.83 6.22
N ASP A 239 16.83 -6.48 7.12
CA ASP A 239 18.17 -6.07 7.57
C ASP A 239 19.15 -6.02 6.38
N GLU A 240 19.10 -7.01 5.44
CA GLU A 240 19.89 -7.01 4.21
C GLU A 240 19.52 -5.84 3.28
N LEU A 241 18.23 -5.58 3.08
CA LEU A 241 17.75 -4.46 2.25
C LEU A 241 18.19 -3.10 2.81
N ILE A 242 18.13 -2.94 4.13
CA ILE A 242 18.63 -1.74 4.82
C ILE A 242 20.14 -1.55 4.58
N GLU A 243 20.93 -2.62 4.67
CA GLU A 243 22.38 -2.58 4.37
C GLU A 243 22.66 -2.33 2.86
N MET A 244 21.77 -2.75 1.96
CA MET A 244 21.83 -2.37 0.55
C MET A 244 21.56 -0.87 0.34
N GLY A 245 20.86 -0.24 1.27
CA GLY A 245 20.59 1.19 1.25
C GLY A 245 19.30 1.57 0.51
N VAL A 246 18.29 0.70 0.49
CA VAL A 246 16.99 1.03 -0.10
C VAL A 246 16.35 2.22 0.63
N ASP A 247 15.54 3.02 -0.07
CA ASP A 247 14.90 4.21 0.51
C ASP A 247 13.61 3.85 1.27
N PHE A 248 12.88 2.83 0.79
CA PHE A 248 11.61 2.42 1.38
C PHE A 248 11.48 0.89 1.41
N ILE A 249 10.81 0.37 2.41
CA ILE A 249 10.44 -1.05 2.52
C ILE A 249 8.95 -1.13 2.83
N THR A 250 8.19 -1.75 1.93
CA THR A 250 6.76 -2.03 2.10
C THR A 250 6.58 -3.41 2.73
N THR A 251 5.83 -3.47 3.84
CA THR A 251 5.72 -4.66 4.69
C THR A 251 4.34 -4.78 5.34
N ASN A 252 3.93 -6.02 5.65
CA ASN A 252 2.70 -6.28 6.39
C ASN A 252 2.85 -6.11 7.91
N ILE A 253 4.09 -6.20 8.47
CA ILE A 253 4.28 -6.39 9.91
C ILE A 253 5.54 -5.76 10.51
N LEU A 254 6.59 -5.49 9.73
CA LEU A 254 7.84 -4.92 10.25
C LEU A 254 7.69 -3.43 10.56
N GLU A 255 8.21 -3.00 11.72
CA GLU A 255 8.12 -1.60 12.17
C GLU A 255 9.42 -1.13 12.84
#